data_5a653a5be08afca562f789394ce2e175
#
_entry.id   5a653a5be08afca562f789394ce2e175
#
_cell.length_a   1.000
_cell.length_b   1.000
_cell.length_c   1.000
_cell.angle_alpha   90.00
_cell.angle_beta   90.00
_cell.angle_gamma   90.00
#
_symmetry.space_group_name_H-M   'P 1'
#
loop_
_entity.id
_entity.type
_entity.pdbx_description
1 polymer ?
#
loop_
_entity_poly.entity_id
_entity_poly.type
_entity_poly.pdbx_seq_one_letter_code
_entity_poly.pdbx_strand_id
1 'polypeptide(L)'
;WFSTCKPCVGELPELEALNKKLAEKGGQVVGINTFTIDGDKTAISEAKDILSKKGVTYKNIWFDSNSDAGKFTSGIFSYPTTYVVDKNGNIVGEPIVGAITEKNQAKTLEKLIDQALQVK
;
A
#
# COMPACT_ATOMS: atom_id res chain seq x y z
N TRP A 1 4.78 -2.54 3.47
CA TRP A 1 5.83 -1.68 4.02
C TRP A 1 6.17 -2.06 5.44
N PHE A 2 7.26 -1.56 5.93
CA PHE A 2 7.58 -1.65 7.34
C PHE A 2 8.41 -0.44 7.77
N SER A 3 8.44 -0.20 9.08
CA SER A 3 8.91 1.07 9.64
C SER A 3 10.39 1.37 9.38
N THR A 4 11.23 0.35 9.22
CA THR A 4 12.67 0.52 8.95
C THR A 4 13.02 0.40 7.46
N CYS A 5 12.02 0.30 6.59
CA CYS A 5 12.22 0.24 5.15
C CYS A 5 12.28 1.66 4.59
N LYS A 6 13.49 2.16 4.29
CA LYS A 6 13.68 3.53 3.79
C LYS A 6 12.87 3.87 2.53
N PRO A 7 12.93 3.07 1.46
CA PRO A 7 12.13 3.38 0.27
C PRO A 7 10.63 3.30 0.53
N CYS A 8 10.18 2.43 1.45
CA CYS A 8 8.78 2.37 1.83
C CYS A 8 8.33 3.68 2.49
N VAL A 9 9.09 4.15 3.45
CA VAL A 9 8.80 5.40 4.17
C VAL A 9 8.91 6.59 3.21
N GLY A 10 9.87 6.56 2.31
CA GLY A 10 10.11 7.63 1.34
C GLY A 10 8.95 7.83 0.35
N GLU A 11 8.18 6.79 0.05
CA GLU A 11 7.05 6.92 -0.89
C GLU A 11 5.73 7.32 -0.22
N LEU A 12 5.66 7.34 1.11
CA LEU A 12 4.42 7.64 1.83
C LEU A 12 3.77 8.97 1.41
N PRO A 13 4.51 10.09 1.27
CA PRO A 13 3.87 11.33 0.83
C PRO A 13 3.26 11.24 -0.56
N GLU A 14 3.88 10.51 -1.48
CA GLU A 14 3.33 10.33 -2.83
C GLU A 14 2.10 9.43 -2.83
N LEU A 15 2.09 8.41 -1.97
CA LEU A 15 0.91 7.56 -1.80
C LEU A 15 -0.24 8.36 -1.21
N GLU A 16 0.03 9.30 -0.30
CA GLU A 16 -0.99 10.18 0.23
C GLU A 16 -1.57 11.08 -0.86
N ALA A 17 -0.74 11.66 -1.71
CA ALA A 17 -1.19 12.46 -2.84
C ALA A 17 -2.05 11.62 -3.80
N LEU A 18 -1.64 10.39 -4.06
CA LEU A 18 -2.40 9.45 -4.88
C LEU A 18 -3.76 9.14 -4.26
N ASN A 19 -3.80 8.92 -2.95
CA ASN A 19 -5.06 8.67 -2.26
C ASN A 19 -6.06 9.80 -2.46
N LYS A 20 -5.61 11.04 -2.39
CA LYS A 20 -6.46 12.21 -2.63
C LYS A 20 -7.01 12.25 -4.04
N LYS A 21 -6.18 11.92 -5.04
CA LYS A 21 -6.63 11.84 -6.44
C LYS A 21 -7.64 10.73 -6.63
N LEU A 22 -7.39 9.55 -6.05
CA LEU A 22 -8.28 8.40 -6.18
C LEU A 22 -9.62 8.64 -5.48
N ALA A 23 -9.62 9.38 -4.37
CA ALA A 23 -10.86 9.69 -3.66
C ALA A 23 -11.87 10.41 -4.56
N GLU A 24 -11.40 11.24 -5.48
CA GLU A 24 -12.26 11.94 -6.45
C GLU A 24 -12.91 10.96 -7.43
N LYS A 25 -12.36 9.77 -7.58
CA LYS A 25 -12.82 8.74 -8.52
C LYS A 25 -13.43 7.53 -7.80
N GLY A 26 -13.65 7.65 -6.49
CA GLY A 26 -14.23 6.56 -5.69
C GLY A 26 -13.22 5.50 -5.25
N GLY A 27 -11.94 5.77 -5.41
CA GLY A 27 -10.87 4.85 -5.00
C GLY A 27 -10.16 5.28 -3.73
N GLN A 28 -9.22 4.48 -3.30
CA GLN A 28 -8.41 4.79 -2.13
C GLN A 28 -7.09 4.01 -2.16
N VAL A 29 -6.14 4.48 -1.38
CA VAL A 29 -4.94 3.73 -1.04
C VAL A 29 -5.15 3.08 0.33
N VAL A 30 -4.70 1.85 0.48
CA VAL A 30 -4.69 1.14 1.76
C VAL A 30 -3.28 0.64 2.00
N GLY A 31 -2.72 0.96 3.16
CA GLY A 31 -1.39 0.50 3.54
C GLY A 31 -1.45 -0.74 4.43
N ILE A 32 -0.47 -1.60 4.29
CA ILE A 32 -0.29 -2.77 5.17
C ILE A 32 1.15 -2.76 5.65
N ASN A 33 1.33 -2.54 6.94
CA ASN A 33 2.64 -2.62 7.57
C ASN A 33 2.83 -4.05 8.09
N THR A 34 3.83 -4.75 7.57
CA THR A 34 4.02 -6.17 7.87
C THR A 34 4.49 -6.43 9.31
N PHE A 35 5.04 -5.43 9.99
CA PHE A 35 5.41 -5.57 11.39
C PHE A 35 4.19 -5.50 12.32
N THR A 36 3.08 -4.94 11.86
CA THR A 36 1.85 -4.79 12.67
C THR A 36 0.93 -6.02 12.59
N ILE A 37 1.27 -7.01 11.80
CA ILE A 37 0.49 -8.25 11.68
C ILE A 37 0.35 -8.88 13.06
N ASP A 38 -0.80 -9.46 13.34
CA ASP A 38 -1.20 -9.99 14.65
C ASP A 38 -1.39 -8.90 15.73
N GLY A 39 -1.39 -7.63 15.32
CA GLY A 39 -1.69 -6.52 16.24
C GLY A 39 -0.57 -6.17 17.19
N ASP A 40 0.68 -6.37 16.81
CA ASP A 40 1.84 -6.02 17.64
C ASP A 40 1.76 -4.55 18.05
N LYS A 41 1.61 -4.27 19.33
CA LYS A 41 1.35 -2.92 19.85
C LYS A 41 2.53 -1.96 19.64
N THR A 42 3.74 -2.44 19.81
CA THR A 42 4.95 -1.62 19.60
C THR A 42 5.08 -1.26 18.13
N ALA A 43 4.90 -2.22 17.24
CA ALA A 43 4.97 -1.98 15.80
C ALA A 43 3.87 -1.02 15.34
N ILE A 44 2.66 -1.16 15.87
CA ILE A 44 1.55 -0.24 15.57
C ILE A 44 1.88 1.18 16.01
N SER A 45 2.43 1.35 17.21
CA SER A 45 2.82 2.67 17.72
C SER A 45 3.88 3.32 16.84
N GLU A 46 4.91 2.57 16.45
CA GLU A 46 5.96 3.05 15.57
C GLU A 46 5.41 3.44 14.19
N ALA A 47 4.53 2.61 13.63
CA ALA A 47 3.90 2.88 12.34
C ALA A 47 3.05 4.16 12.40
N LYS A 48 2.25 4.32 13.44
CA LYS A 48 1.42 5.52 13.62
C LYS A 48 2.27 6.79 13.69
N ASP A 49 3.38 6.74 14.39
CA ASP A 49 4.29 7.87 14.52
C ASP A 49 4.86 8.28 13.14
N ILE A 50 5.32 7.30 12.37
CA ILE A 50 5.85 7.54 11.03
C ILE A 50 4.77 8.10 10.10
N LEU A 51 3.59 7.50 10.10
CA LEU A 51 2.48 7.93 9.26
C LEU A 51 2.07 9.38 9.58
N SER A 52 2.03 9.72 10.87
CA SER A 52 1.73 11.08 11.31
C SER A 52 2.79 12.07 10.81
N LYS A 53 4.07 11.75 10.96
CA LYS A 53 5.17 12.59 10.51
C LYS A 53 5.17 12.81 9.01
N LYS A 54 4.71 11.83 8.25
CA LYS A 54 4.65 11.90 6.78
C LYS A 54 3.30 12.45 6.26
N GLY A 55 2.39 12.81 7.15
CA GLY A 55 1.11 13.40 6.78
C GLY A 55 0.14 12.43 6.11
N VAL A 56 0.26 11.14 6.40
CA VAL A 56 -0.59 10.11 5.80
C VAL A 56 -1.96 10.09 6.48
N THR A 57 -3.03 10.15 5.67
CA THR A 57 -4.42 10.06 6.15
C THR A 57 -5.16 8.83 5.64
N TYR A 58 -4.61 8.12 4.65
CA TYR A 58 -5.26 6.89 4.16
C TYR A 58 -5.15 5.75 5.17
N LYS A 59 -6.03 4.76 5.05
CA LYS A 59 -6.09 3.64 5.98
C LYS A 59 -4.85 2.78 5.92
N ASN A 60 -4.37 2.40 7.10
CA ASN A 60 -3.40 1.32 7.28
C ASN A 60 -4.07 0.27 8.14
N ILE A 61 -3.99 -0.99 7.73
CA ILE A 61 -4.69 -2.09 8.37
C ILE A 61 -3.71 -3.18 8.81
N TRP A 62 -4.14 -3.96 9.79
CA TRP A 62 -3.45 -5.18 10.17
C TRP A 62 -4.47 -6.32 10.30
N PHE A 63 -3.98 -7.52 10.31
CA PHE A 63 -4.79 -8.74 10.39
C PHE A 63 -3.96 -9.87 10.97
N ASP A 64 -4.61 -10.99 11.27
CA ASP A 64 -3.92 -12.15 11.82
C ASP A 64 -3.07 -12.84 10.74
N SER A 65 -1.92 -13.36 11.15
CA SER A 65 -1.00 -14.04 10.23
C SER A 65 -1.61 -15.30 9.63
N ASN A 66 -2.56 -15.94 10.30
CA ASN A 66 -3.23 -17.14 9.83
C ASN A 66 -4.49 -16.86 9.00
N SER A 67 -4.86 -15.58 8.82
CA SER A 67 -5.94 -15.20 7.91
C SER A 67 -5.51 -15.35 6.45
N ASP A 68 -6.48 -15.29 5.53
CA ASP A 68 -6.16 -15.32 4.10
C ASP A 68 -5.24 -14.17 3.70
N ALA A 69 -5.51 -12.98 4.23
CA ALA A 69 -4.65 -11.81 3.99
C ALA A 69 -3.24 -12.02 4.57
N GLY A 70 -3.15 -12.62 5.75
CA GLY A 70 -1.86 -12.95 6.36
C GLY A 70 -1.05 -13.94 5.53
N LYS A 71 -1.70 -14.95 5.01
CA LYS A 71 -1.06 -15.94 4.13
C LYS A 71 -0.60 -15.30 2.83
N PHE A 72 -1.40 -14.41 2.26
CA PHE A 72 -1.04 -13.67 1.06
C PHE A 72 0.21 -12.82 1.29
N THR A 73 0.23 -12.03 2.37
CA THR A 73 1.34 -11.13 2.66
C THR A 73 2.62 -11.87 3.05
N SER A 74 2.50 -13.09 3.58
CA SER A 74 3.68 -13.89 3.92
C SER A 74 4.49 -14.31 2.68
N GLY A 75 3.88 -14.23 1.49
CA GLY A 75 4.57 -14.50 0.22
C GLY A 75 5.29 -13.30 -0.37
N ILE A 76 5.26 -12.15 0.30
CA ILE A 76 5.91 -10.92 -0.18
C ILE A 76 7.29 -10.83 0.47
N PHE A 77 8.34 -10.80 -0.35
CA PHE A 77 9.73 -10.80 0.13
C PHE A 77 10.52 -9.55 -0.24
N SER A 78 9.94 -8.67 -1.07
CA SER A 78 10.60 -7.42 -1.48
C SER A 78 9.71 -6.24 -1.10
N TYR A 79 10.31 -5.16 -0.63
CA TYR A 79 9.58 -3.99 -0.13
C TYR A 79 10.17 -2.71 -0.69
N PRO A 80 9.32 -1.72 -0.99
CA PRO A 80 7.86 -1.82 -0.95
C PRO A 80 7.31 -2.62 -2.13
N THR A 81 6.11 -3.18 -1.95
CA THR A 81 5.36 -3.83 -3.02
C THR A 81 3.96 -3.22 -3.06
N THR A 82 3.48 -2.91 -4.26
CA THR A 82 2.18 -2.29 -4.48
C THR A 82 1.34 -3.15 -5.41
N TYR A 83 0.10 -3.40 -5.01
CA TYR A 83 -0.91 -4.07 -5.83
C TYR A 83 -2.01 -3.08 -6.18
N VAL A 84 -2.58 -3.23 -7.37
CA VAL A 84 -3.79 -2.52 -7.77
C VAL A 84 -4.94 -3.51 -7.78
N VAL A 85 -6.03 -3.15 -7.13
CA VAL A 85 -7.22 -4.01 -6.98
C VAL A 85 -8.43 -3.24 -7.52
N ASP A 86 -9.24 -3.89 -8.35
CA ASP A 86 -10.44 -3.26 -8.90
C ASP A 86 -11.61 -3.31 -7.90
N LYS A 87 -12.74 -2.71 -8.26
CA LYS A 87 -13.92 -2.63 -7.40
C LYS A 87 -14.54 -3.99 -7.07
N ASN A 88 -14.20 -5.01 -7.83
CA ASN A 88 -14.70 -6.37 -7.62
C ASN A 88 -13.75 -7.21 -6.75
N GLY A 89 -12.65 -6.62 -6.29
CA GLY A 89 -11.66 -7.31 -5.46
C GLY A 89 -10.63 -8.09 -6.23
N ASN A 90 -10.53 -7.89 -7.54
CA ASN A 90 -9.56 -8.61 -8.38
C ASN A 90 -8.28 -7.79 -8.55
N ILE A 91 -7.14 -8.46 -8.47
CA ILE A 91 -5.83 -7.84 -8.71
C ILE A 91 -5.70 -7.53 -10.19
N VAL A 92 -5.29 -6.30 -10.49
CA VAL A 92 -5.09 -5.82 -11.87
C VAL A 92 -3.60 -5.79 -12.16
N GLY A 93 -3.15 -6.58 -13.13
CA GLY A 93 -1.76 -6.63 -13.55
C GLY A 93 -0.83 -7.30 -12.55
N GLU A 94 0.46 -7.07 -12.73
CA GLU A 94 1.49 -7.62 -11.86
C GLU A 94 1.77 -6.69 -10.69
N PRO A 95 2.27 -7.21 -9.55
CA PRO A 95 2.69 -6.35 -8.45
C PRO A 95 3.84 -5.43 -8.88
N ILE A 96 3.81 -4.21 -8.37
CA ILE A 96 4.90 -3.26 -8.57
C ILE A 96 5.87 -3.43 -7.41
N VAL A 97 7.06 -3.94 -7.71
CA VAL A 97 8.12 -4.16 -6.73
C VAL A 97 9.07 -2.97 -6.76
N GLY A 98 9.24 -2.31 -5.62
CA GLY A 98 10.03 -1.11 -5.48
C GLY A 98 9.16 0.14 -5.32
N ALA A 99 9.80 1.26 -5.02
CA ALA A 99 9.09 2.51 -4.71
C ALA A 99 8.41 3.11 -5.94
N ILE A 100 7.19 3.59 -5.76
CA ILE A 100 6.43 4.25 -6.82
C ILE A 100 6.94 5.66 -7.12
N THR A 101 7.92 6.13 -6.39
CA THR A 101 8.64 7.37 -6.68
C THR A 101 9.56 7.22 -7.89
N GLU A 102 9.91 6.00 -8.26
CA GLU A 102 10.70 5.72 -9.45
C GLU A 102 9.80 5.91 -10.68
N LYS A 103 10.31 6.62 -11.69
CA LYS A 103 9.53 7.09 -12.84
C LYS A 103 8.80 5.98 -13.60
N ASN A 104 9.49 4.87 -13.88
CA ASN A 104 8.88 3.77 -14.62
C ASN A 104 7.81 3.06 -13.80
N GLN A 105 8.02 2.93 -12.51
CA GLN A 105 7.05 2.32 -11.60
C GLN A 105 5.83 3.21 -11.42
N ALA A 106 6.03 4.54 -11.36
CA ALA A 106 4.92 5.48 -11.31
C ALA A 106 4.04 5.37 -12.55
N LYS A 107 4.65 5.25 -13.73
CA LYS A 107 3.92 5.09 -14.99
C LYS A 107 3.13 3.78 -15.04
N THR A 108 3.75 2.69 -14.59
CA THR A 108 3.09 1.39 -14.52
C THR A 108 1.89 1.44 -13.59
N LEU A 109 2.04 2.07 -12.42
CA LEU A 109 0.97 2.24 -11.46
C LEU A 109 -0.20 3.02 -12.06
N GLU A 110 0.08 4.12 -12.73
CA GLU A 110 -0.93 4.94 -13.40
C GLU A 110 -1.73 4.13 -14.42
N LYS A 111 -1.04 3.33 -15.22
CA LYS A 111 -1.66 2.46 -16.23
C LYS A 111 -2.58 1.43 -15.58
N LEU A 112 -2.13 0.78 -14.51
CA LEU A 112 -2.93 -0.22 -13.80
C LEU A 112 -4.15 0.40 -13.12
N ILE A 113 -4.00 1.60 -12.57
CA ILE A 113 -5.13 2.34 -11.99
C ILE A 113 -6.16 2.66 -13.06
N ASP A 114 -5.74 3.13 -14.23
CA ASP A 114 -6.65 3.42 -15.33
C ASP A 114 -7.41 2.16 -15.76
N GLN A 115 -6.73 1.02 -15.83
CA GLN A 115 -7.37 -0.25 -16.13
C GLN A 115 -8.40 -0.63 -15.06
N ALA A 116 -8.05 -0.47 -13.79
CA ALA A 116 -8.95 -0.79 -12.68
C ALA A 116 -10.20 0.08 -12.69
N LEU A 117 -10.05 1.37 -13.03
CA LEU A 117 -11.18 2.31 -13.09
C LEU A 117 -12.15 2.02 -14.23
N GLN A 118 -11.71 1.29 -15.26
CA GLN A 118 -12.55 0.92 -16.40
C GLN A 118 -13.35 -0.35 -16.17
N VAL A 119 -13.11 -1.07 -15.08
CA VAL A 119 -13.86 -2.30 -14.74
C VAL A 119 -15.29 -1.93 -14.35
N LYS A 120 -16.26 -2.67 -14.91
CA LYS A 120 -17.68 -2.41 -14.66
C LYS A 120 -18.25 -3.25 -13.52
#